data_2e9f92db9bab58bcf96f373ba0a4e978
#
_entry.id   2e9f92db9bab58bcf96f373ba0a4e978
#
_cell.length_a   1.000
_cell.length_b   1.000
_cell.length_c   1.000
_cell.angle_alpha   90.00
_cell.angle_beta   90.00
_cell.angle_gamma   90.00
#
_symmetry.space_group_name_H-M   'P 1'
#
loop_
_entity.id
_entity.type
_entity.pdbx_description
1 polymer ?
#
loop_
_entity_poly.entity_id
_entity_poly.type
_entity_poly.pdbx_seq_one_letter_code
_entity_poly.pdbx_strand_id
1 'polypeptide(L)'
;VWDQKTKAMFGARDIFGIKPFYYYNQDGLFLFGSEIKSFLAHPGFKKELNEERLPEYLSIEYIPNEETMFKNVYKLPSGCMFTWENGELTVERYYEIKYHVDDSKSLEEWEKIITDTFAESVAAHQIADVEVGCFLSSGVDSSFVVNEVAKGTPHVKSFSVGYAEEKYSELPYAQEFSKEIGVPSIANKVDAEQFFEANRLIQWYLDEPMPNPAEVPLYFLAQNARKYVKVVLSGEGADELFGGYPMYCQAVHFMDYEHKVPKALRKAAGAVASKLPDFKGKHFLVRGAEEPWQRYMRANYVFLDPA
;
A
#
# COMPACT_ATOMS: atom_id res chain seq x y z
N VAL A 1 15.33 -4.62 19.93
CA VAL A 1 16.48 -5.01 20.78
C VAL A 1 16.13 -4.74 22.23
N TRP A 2 16.45 -5.68 23.15
CA TRP A 2 16.33 -5.49 24.57
C TRP A 2 17.73 -5.36 25.19
N ASP A 3 17.98 -4.25 25.87
CA ASP A 3 19.22 -4.08 26.63
C ASP A 3 19.00 -4.56 28.09
N GLN A 4 19.70 -5.61 28.46
CA GLN A 4 19.59 -6.19 29.79
C GLN A 4 20.20 -5.31 30.90
N LYS A 5 21.13 -4.41 30.56
CA LYS A 5 21.81 -3.54 31.54
C LYS A 5 20.93 -2.36 31.91
N THR A 6 20.44 -1.66 30.90
CA THR A 6 19.58 -0.47 31.08
C THR A 6 18.13 -0.83 31.32
N LYS A 7 17.71 -2.08 31.02
CA LYS A 7 16.31 -2.52 31.03
C LYS A 7 15.43 -1.73 30.06
N ALA A 8 16.05 -1.25 28.99
CA ALA A 8 15.39 -0.52 27.92
C ALA A 8 15.17 -1.41 26.69
N MET A 9 14.05 -1.20 26.01
CA MET A 9 13.74 -1.81 24.73
C MET A 9 13.83 -0.76 23.64
N PHE A 10 14.50 -1.10 22.55
CA PHE A 10 14.58 -0.28 21.35
C PHE A 10 14.02 -1.04 20.16
N GLY A 11 13.26 -0.35 19.32
CA GLY A 11 12.75 -0.87 18.05
C GLY A 11 12.62 0.22 17.00
N ALA A 12 12.66 -0.17 15.72
CA ALA A 12 12.46 0.75 14.61
C ALA A 12 11.67 0.06 13.50
N ARG A 13 10.89 0.84 12.75
CA ARG A 13 10.19 0.40 11.56
C ARG A 13 10.85 1.00 10.33
N ASP A 14 10.93 0.23 9.24
CA ASP A 14 11.56 0.68 8.00
C ASP A 14 10.93 1.98 7.45
N ILE A 15 11.65 2.66 6.57
CA ILE A 15 11.31 4.00 6.06
C ILE A 15 9.99 4.05 5.28
N PHE A 16 9.56 2.93 4.68
CA PHE A 16 8.28 2.83 3.96
C PHE A 16 7.20 2.09 4.76
N GLY A 17 7.55 1.48 5.91
CA GLY A 17 6.62 0.70 6.70
C GLY A 17 6.22 -0.62 6.05
N ILE A 18 7.08 -1.21 5.22
CA ILE A 18 6.84 -2.49 4.53
C ILE A 18 6.57 -3.61 5.54
N LYS A 19 7.30 -3.59 6.67
CA LYS A 19 7.07 -4.57 7.73
C LYS A 19 6.09 -4.01 8.76
N PRO A 20 5.00 -4.75 9.06
CA PRO A 20 4.03 -4.31 10.05
C PRO A 20 4.64 -4.34 11.44
N PHE A 21 4.31 -3.33 12.24
CA PHE A 21 4.67 -3.27 13.65
C PHE A 21 3.52 -2.62 14.42
N TYR A 22 2.88 -3.41 15.28
CA TYR A 22 1.82 -2.98 16.18
C TYR A 22 2.30 -3.01 17.62
N TYR A 23 1.77 -2.12 18.46
CA TYR A 23 2.02 -2.14 19.89
C TYR A 23 0.77 -1.78 20.69
N TYR A 24 0.70 -2.33 21.88
CA TYR A 24 -0.29 -2.00 22.90
C TYR A 24 0.47 -1.43 24.10
N ASN A 25 0.06 -0.27 24.57
CA ASN A 25 0.70 0.38 25.71
C ASN A 25 -0.37 0.92 26.67
N GLN A 26 -0.62 0.21 27.74
CA GLN A 26 -1.60 0.61 28.73
C GLN A 26 -1.32 -0.02 30.10
N ASP A 27 -1.57 0.71 31.18
CA ASP A 27 -1.49 0.25 32.57
C ASP A 27 -0.13 -0.39 32.92
N GLY A 28 0.98 0.11 32.33
CA GLY A 28 2.32 -0.44 32.49
C GLY A 28 2.61 -1.72 31.70
N LEU A 29 1.65 -2.18 30.91
CA LEU A 29 1.83 -3.31 29.99
C LEU A 29 2.19 -2.79 28.59
N PHE A 30 3.34 -3.25 28.07
CA PHE A 30 3.78 -3.01 26.70
C PHE A 30 3.85 -4.34 25.96
N LEU A 31 3.03 -4.49 24.91
CA LEU A 31 3.06 -5.62 23.99
C LEU A 31 3.40 -5.11 22.60
N PHE A 32 4.09 -5.90 21.80
CA PHE A 32 4.36 -5.59 20.40
C PHE A 32 4.34 -6.85 19.55
N GLY A 33 4.10 -6.68 18.26
CA GLY A 33 4.06 -7.78 17.30
C GLY A 33 3.81 -7.30 15.88
N SER A 34 3.98 -8.20 14.93
CA SER A 34 3.64 -7.95 13.52
C SER A 34 2.15 -8.11 13.23
N GLU A 35 1.40 -8.73 14.14
CA GLU A 35 -0.03 -8.97 14.02
C GLU A 35 -0.71 -8.68 15.37
N ILE A 36 -1.85 -7.97 15.34
CA ILE A 36 -2.61 -7.59 16.55
C ILE A 36 -3.15 -8.83 17.27
N LYS A 37 -3.57 -9.84 16.50
CA LYS A 37 -4.08 -11.10 17.08
C LYS A 37 -3.08 -11.81 18.01
N SER A 38 -1.79 -11.55 17.88
CA SER A 38 -0.76 -12.09 18.78
C SER A 38 -0.96 -11.62 20.23
N PHE A 39 -1.55 -10.44 20.45
CA PHE A 39 -1.82 -9.89 21.77
C PHE A 39 -2.93 -10.64 22.51
N LEU A 40 -3.82 -11.32 21.77
CA LEU A 40 -4.92 -12.13 22.36
C LEU A 40 -4.42 -13.24 23.28
N ALA A 41 -3.16 -13.67 23.13
CA ALA A 41 -2.54 -14.67 23.98
C ALA A 41 -2.15 -14.14 25.37
N HIS A 42 -2.07 -12.81 25.54
CA HIS A 42 -1.66 -12.20 26.80
C HIS A 42 -2.88 -11.86 27.69
N PRO A 43 -2.96 -12.34 28.94
CA PRO A 43 -4.14 -12.16 29.79
C PRO A 43 -4.43 -10.70 30.18
N GLY A 44 -3.44 -9.82 30.10
CA GLY A 44 -3.59 -8.38 30.36
C GLY A 44 -4.07 -7.58 29.15
N PHE A 45 -4.15 -8.18 27.97
CA PHE A 45 -4.66 -7.49 26.79
C PHE A 45 -6.18 -7.36 26.85
N LYS A 46 -6.69 -6.15 26.71
CA LYS A 46 -8.13 -5.87 26.65
C LYS A 46 -8.55 -5.69 25.20
N LYS A 47 -9.28 -6.64 24.64
CA LYS A 47 -9.84 -6.54 23.29
C LYS A 47 -11.08 -5.66 23.31
N GLU A 48 -10.92 -4.40 22.95
CA GLU A 48 -11.99 -3.41 22.86
C GLU A 48 -11.99 -2.76 21.48
N LEU A 49 -13.18 -2.50 20.92
CA LEU A 49 -13.32 -1.76 19.68
C LEU A 49 -13.00 -0.27 19.91
N ASN A 50 -12.25 0.33 19.00
CA ASN A 50 -12.01 1.76 18.97
C ASN A 50 -13.17 2.46 18.23
N GLU A 51 -14.29 2.65 18.92
CA GLU A 51 -15.51 3.21 18.34
C GLU A 51 -15.32 4.63 17.79
N GLU A 52 -14.34 5.39 18.32
CA GLU A 52 -14.04 6.74 17.87
C GLU A 52 -13.46 6.76 16.45
N ARG A 53 -12.82 5.68 16.01
CA ARG A 53 -12.23 5.54 14.66
C ARG A 53 -13.19 4.91 13.65
N LEU A 54 -14.32 4.41 14.09
CA LEU A 54 -15.29 3.78 13.20
C LEU A 54 -15.84 4.71 12.11
N PRO A 55 -16.17 6.01 12.39
CA PRO A 55 -16.59 6.92 11.33
C PRO A 55 -15.52 7.16 10.25
N GLU A 56 -14.25 7.24 10.63
CA GLU A 56 -13.14 7.38 9.67
C GLU A 56 -13.04 6.15 8.78
N TYR A 57 -13.04 4.95 9.38
CA TYR A 57 -13.03 3.71 8.63
C TYR A 57 -14.21 3.61 7.64
N LEU A 58 -15.42 3.92 8.07
CA LEU A 58 -16.60 3.90 7.21
C LEU A 58 -16.53 4.93 6.08
N SER A 59 -15.80 6.04 6.29
CA SER A 59 -15.67 7.10 5.29
C SER A 59 -14.62 6.80 4.22
N ILE A 60 -13.43 6.29 4.63
CA ILE A 60 -12.26 6.14 3.75
C ILE A 60 -11.68 4.72 3.73
N GLU A 61 -12.38 3.75 4.34
CA GLU A 61 -12.05 2.31 4.32
C GLU A 61 -10.78 1.92 5.08
N TYR A 62 -10.14 2.85 5.78
CA TYR A 62 -9.01 2.56 6.66
C TYR A 62 -8.95 3.57 7.81
N ILE A 63 -8.16 3.26 8.84
CA ILE A 63 -7.89 4.21 9.92
C ILE A 63 -6.55 4.88 9.63
N PRO A 64 -6.54 6.21 9.39
CA PRO A 64 -5.31 6.96 9.17
C PRO A 64 -4.48 7.03 10.46
N ASN A 65 -3.20 7.41 10.28
CA ASN A 65 -2.24 7.60 11.35
C ASN A 65 -1.90 6.30 12.13
N GLU A 66 -1.69 6.44 13.42
CA GLU A 66 -1.09 5.40 14.26
C GLU A 66 -2.14 4.49 14.90
N GLU A 67 -3.38 4.94 15.03
CA GLU A 67 -4.44 4.19 15.69
C GLU A 67 -4.93 3.00 14.85
N THR A 68 -5.62 2.10 15.51
CA THR A 68 -6.23 0.91 14.90
C THR A 68 -7.70 0.77 15.29
N MET A 69 -8.38 -0.23 14.74
CA MET A 69 -9.73 -0.63 15.18
C MET A 69 -9.75 -1.18 16.60
N PHE A 70 -8.60 -1.49 17.17
CA PHE A 70 -8.48 -1.94 18.56
C PHE A 70 -8.04 -0.78 19.44
N LYS A 71 -8.81 -0.51 20.49
CA LYS A 71 -8.51 0.55 21.44
C LYS A 71 -7.16 0.32 22.12
N ASN A 72 -6.34 1.37 22.21
CA ASN A 72 -4.99 1.34 22.79
C ASN A 72 -3.98 0.45 22.02
N VAL A 73 -4.32 0.03 20.81
CA VAL A 73 -3.39 -0.63 19.88
C VAL A 73 -3.02 0.36 18.80
N TYR A 74 -1.73 0.51 18.58
CA TYR A 74 -1.16 1.50 17.66
C TYR A 74 -0.23 0.84 16.64
N LYS A 75 -0.15 1.45 15.47
CA LYS A 75 0.88 1.16 14.45
C LYS A 75 2.10 2.03 14.73
N LEU A 76 3.29 1.47 14.77
CA LEU A 76 4.51 2.29 14.73
C LEU A 76 4.60 2.93 13.35
N PRO A 77 4.66 4.26 13.21
CA PRO A 77 4.73 4.90 11.91
C PRO A 77 5.99 4.51 11.13
N SER A 78 5.92 4.55 9.80
CA SER A 78 7.08 4.35 8.92
C SER A 78 8.17 5.39 9.23
N GLY A 79 9.44 4.97 9.17
CA GLY A 79 10.57 5.84 9.47
C GLY A 79 10.62 6.31 10.92
N CYS A 80 9.95 5.60 11.84
CA CYS A 80 9.99 5.88 13.28
C CYS A 80 10.70 4.78 14.05
N MET A 81 11.28 5.18 15.16
CA MET A 81 11.85 4.29 16.17
C MET A 81 11.16 4.55 17.51
N PHE A 82 11.28 3.59 18.42
CA PHE A 82 10.81 3.76 19.78
C PHE A 82 11.84 3.30 20.80
N THR A 83 11.77 3.92 21.96
CA THR A 83 12.42 3.45 23.19
C THR A 83 11.36 3.24 24.26
N TRP A 84 11.37 2.08 24.89
CA TRP A 84 10.54 1.79 26.07
C TRP A 84 11.45 1.51 27.27
N GLU A 85 11.36 2.35 28.28
CA GLU A 85 12.20 2.30 29.48
C GLU A 85 11.40 2.76 30.68
N ASN A 86 11.52 2.05 31.81
CA ASN A 86 10.85 2.37 33.09
C ASN A 86 9.31 2.51 32.97
N GLY A 87 8.67 1.84 32.00
CA GLY A 87 7.24 1.92 31.74
C GLY A 87 6.81 3.07 30.83
N GLU A 88 7.74 3.88 30.37
CA GLU A 88 7.49 4.99 29.46
C GLU A 88 7.89 4.63 28.01
N LEU A 89 7.03 4.99 27.07
CA LEU A 89 7.24 4.81 25.63
C LEU A 89 7.53 6.17 25.00
N THR A 90 8.68 6.27 24.32
CA THR A 90 9.02 7.42 23.47
C THR A 90 9.10 6.98 22.03
N VAL A 91 8.41 7.68 21.13
CA VAL A 91 8.44 7.43 19.68
C VAL A 91 9.06 8.63 18.99
N GLU A 92 10.05 8.38 18.15
CA GLU A 92 10.80 9.42 17.44
C GLU A 92 10.87 9.09 15.95
N ARG A 93 10.74 10.12 15.11
CA ARG A 93 10.92 9.98 13.66
C ARG A 93 12.40 10.11 13.32
N TYR A 94 12.99 9.08 12.74
CA TYR A 94 14.37 9.08 12.28
C TYR A 94 14.52 9.35 10.79
N TYR A 95 13.44 9.19 10.02
CA TYR A 95 13.43 9.41 8.57
C TYR A 95 12.12 10.05 8.10
N GLU A 96 12.25 11.03 7.22
CA GLU A 96 11.14 11.70 6.55
C GLU A 96 11.43 11.79 5.06
N ILE A 97 10.45 11.41 4.22
CA ILE A 97 10.56 11.55 2.77
C ILE A 97 10.50 13.03 2.42
N LYS A 98 11.53 13.54 1.76
CA LYS A 98 11.59 14.91 1.25
C LYS A 98 11.70 14.89 -0.27
N TYR A 99 10.84 15.69 -0.89
CA TYR A 99 10.86 15.84 -2.34
C TYR A 99 11.81 16.97 -2.73
N HIS A 100 12.71 16.66 -3.66
CA HIS A 100 13.63 17.62 -4.25
C HIS A 100 13.42 17.61 -5.75
N VAL A 101 12.67 18.63 -6.25
CA VAL A 101 12.45 18.78 -7.69
C VAL A 101 13.77 19.19 -8.35
N ASP A 102 14.16 18.46 -9.38
CA ASP A 102 15.36 18.73 -10.16
C ASP A 102 15.02 18.73 -11.66
N ASP A 103 14.87 19.91 -12.22
CA ASP A 103 14.55 20.16 -13.63
C ASP A 103 15.81 20.28 -14.49
N SER A 104 17.02 20.01 -13.95
CA SER A 104 18.29 20.22 -14.66
C SER A 104 18.65 19.09 -15.61
N LYS A 105 18.01 17.92 -15.49
CA LYS A 105 18.35 16.71 -16.27
C LYS A 105 17.38 16.46 -17.40
N SER A 106 17.89 15.89 -18.48
CA SER A 106 17.06 15.43 -19.60
C SER A 106 16.28 14.16 -19.23
N LEU A 107 15.31 13.80 -20.06
CA LEU A 107 14.54 12.57 -19.88
C LEU A 107 15.45 11.34 -19.93
N GLU A 108 16.39 11.29 -20.85
CA GLU A 108 17.33 10.18 -21.02
C GLU A 108 18.26 10.03 -19.82
N GLU A 109 18.67 11.15 -19.20
CA GLU A 109 19.46 11.11 -17.97
C GLU A 109 18.64 10.56 -16.80
N TRP A 110 17.37 10.96 -16.69
CA TRP A 110 16.48 10.42 -15.68
C TRP A 110 16.17 8.94 -15.90
N GLU A 111 15.90 8.51 -17.12
CA GLU A 111 15.69 7.09 -17.46
C GLU A 111 16.89 6.24 -17.03
N LYS A 112 18.10 6.72 -17.29
CA LYS A 112 19.30 6.01 -16.86
C LYS A 112 19.41 5.94 -15.32
N ILE A 113 19.24 7.05 -14.63
CA ILE A 113 19.33 7.12 -13.16
C ILE A 113 18.29 6.19 -12.53
N ILE A 114 17.04 6.23 -13.00
CA ILE A 114 15.97 5.37 -12.52
C ILE A 114 16.31 3.90 -12.75
N THR A 115 16.74 3.54 -13.94
CA THR A 115 17.09 2.16 -14.30
C THR A 115 18.23 1.63 -13.44
N ASP A 116 19.29 2.40 -13.28
CA ASP A 116 20.47 2.00 -12.49
C ASP A 116 20.08 1.85 -10.99
N THR A 117 19.38 2.84 -10.43
CA THR A 117 18.94 2.83 -9.02
C THR A 117 17.96 1.68 -8.76
N PHE A 118 17.07 1.40 -9.71
CA PHE A 118 16.13 0.30 -9.59
C PHE A 118 16.85 -1.05 -9.60
N ALA A 119 17.82 -1.24 -10.49
CA ALA A 119 18.62 -2.47 -10.54
C ALA A 119 19.39 -2.68 -9.22
N GLU A 120 20.00 -1.63 -8.66
CA GLU A 120 20.67 -1.67 -7.36
C GLU A 120 19.69 -2.03 -6.22
N SER A 121 18.49 -1.43 -6.23
CA SER A 121 17.45 -1.72 -5.26
C SER A 121 17.00 -3.18 -5.33
N VAL A 122 16.72 -3.69 -6.53
CA VAL A 122 16.34 -5.10 -6.72
C VAL A 122 17.44 -6.03 -6.24
N ALA A 123 18.69 -5.74 -6.54
CA ALA A 123 19.83 -6.54 -6.07
C ALA A 123 19.92 -6.55 -4.54
N ALA A 124 19.72 -5.41 -3.89
CA ALA A 124 19.72 -5.30 -2.43
C ALA A 124 18.56 -6.09 -1.78
N HIS A 125 17.40 -6.13 -2.40
CA HIS A 125 16.24 -6.89 -1.92
C HIS A 125 16.34 -8.41 -2.14
N GLN A 126 17.30 -8.88 -2.94
CA GLN A 126 17.59 -10.31 -3.12
C GLN A 126 18.51 -10.90 -2.05
N ILE A 127 19.06 -10.07 -1.14
CA ILE A 127 19.92 -10.55 -0.05
C ILE A 127 19.06 -11.37 0.93
N ALA A 128 19.11 -12.69 0.81
CA ALA A 128 18.33 -13.62 1.61
C ALA A 128 19.07 -14.97 1.74
N ASP A 129 18.83 -15.66 2.85
CA ASP A 129 19.36 -17.01 3.10
C ASP A 129 18.50 -18.12 2.47
N VAL A 130 17.49 -17.75 1.68
CA VAL A 130 16.50 -18.63 1.06
C VAL A 130 16.24 -18.23 -0.38
N GLU A 131 15.64 -19.12 -1.17
CA GLU A 131 15.21 -18.81 -2.53
C GLU A 131 14.19 -17.64 -2.54
N VAL A 132 14.44 -16.69 -3.42
CA VAL A 132 13.58 -15.55 -3.69
C VAL A 132 12.83 -15.78 -4.99
N GLY A 133 11.53 -15.52 -5.00
CA GLY A 133 10.71 -15.50 -6.21
C GLY A 133 10.16 -14.12 -6.48
N CYS A 134 9.31 -14.00 -7.50
CA CYS A 134 8.70 -12.72 -7.85
C CYS A 134 7.20 -12.89 -8.10
N PHE A 135 6.40 -11.91 -7.67
CA PHE A 135 5.03 -11.77 -8.16
C PHE A 135 5.05 -11.09 -9.52
N LEU A 136 4.25 -11.61 -10.43
CA LEU A 136 4.15 -11.13 -11.80
C LEU A 136 2.69 -10.94 -12.17
N SER A 137 2.31 -9.72 -12.45
CA SER A 137 1.07 -9.33 -13.13
C SER A 137 1.37 -9.03 -14.61
N SER A 138 0.41 -8.46 -15.33
CA SER A 138 0.65 -7.89 -16.66
C SER A 138 1.20 -6.46 -16.62
N GLY A 139 1.34 -5.87 -15.43
CA GLY A 139 1.79 -4.50 -15.21
C GLY A 139 3.28 -4.29 -15.46
N VAL A 140 3.64 -3.07 -15.85
CA VAL A 140 5.03 -2.66 -16.12
C VAL A 140 5.93 -2.88 -14.90
N ASP A 141 5.47 -2.52 -13.73
CA ASP A 141 6.24 -2.51 -12.48
C ASP A 141 6.69 -3.92 -12.09
N SER A 142 5.75 -4.86 -12.03
CA SER A 142 6.06 -6.26 -11.72
C SER A 142 6.94 -6.91 -12.79
N SER A 143 6.71 -6.56 -14.06
CA SER A 143 7.51 -7.06 -15.18
C SER A 143 8.94 -6.56 -15.10
N PHE A 144 9.14 -5.29 -14.72
CA PHE A 144 10.46 -4.72 -14.55
C PHE A 144 11.22 -5.38 -13.39
N VAL A 145 10.56 -5.61 -12.24
CA VAL A 145 11.15 -6.36 -11.12
C VAL A 145 11.60 -7.75 -11.55
N VAL A 146 10.71 -8.52 -12.20
CA VAL A 146 11.04 -9.91 -12.63
C VAL A 146 12.20 -9.92 -13.60
N ASN A 147 12.23 -8.98 -14.56
CA ASN A 147 13.29 -8.87 -15.54
C ASN A 147 14.64 -8.56 -14.87
N GLU A 148 14.69 -7.65 -13.91
CA GLU A 148 15.93 -7.33 -13.19
C GLU A 148 16.42 -8.51 -12.33
N VAL A 149 15.50 -9.20 -11.62
CA VAL A 149 15.86 -10.38 -10.85
C VAL A 149 16.41 -11.48 -11.74
N ALA A 150 15.81 -11.71 -12.91
CA ALA A 150 16.22 -12.75 -13.86
C ALA A 150 17.65 -12.56 -14.39
N LYS A 151 18.14 -11.32 -14.50
CA LYS A 151 19.53 -11.03 -14.92
C LYS A 151 20.56 -11.59 -13.92
N GLY A 152 20.26 -11.58 -12.64
CA GLY A 152 21.16 -12.01 -11.58
C GLY A 152 20.86 -13.42 -11.04
N THR A 153 19.65 -13.94 -11.25
CA THR A 153 19.16 -15.19 -10.68
C THR A 153 18.56 -16.09 -11.77
N PRO A 154 19.35 -16.95 -12.44
CA PRO A 154 18.92 -17.72 -13.63
C PRO A 154 17.74 -18.69 -13.42
N HIS A 155 17.41 -19.04 -12.18
CA HIS A 155 16.34 -19.99 -11.85
C HIS A 155 15.22 -19.36 -11.01
N VAL A 156 15.11 -18.03 -11.04
CA VAL A 156 14.02 -17.35 -10.37
C VAL A 156 12.67 -17.85 -10.90
N LYS A 157 11.69 -17.96 -10.01
CA LYS A 157 10.32 -18.33 -10.36
C LYS A 157 9.42 -17.11 -10.25
N SER A 158 8.56 -16.93 -11.24
CA SER A 158 7.48 -15.95 -11.16
C SER A 158 6.17 -16.62 -10.77
N PHE A 159 5.35 -15.90 -10.01
CA PHE A 159 4.05 -16.37 -9.56
C PHE A 159 2.98 -15.39 -10.04
N SER A 160 1.91 -15.93 -10.62
CA SER A 160 0.81 -15.15 -11.16
C SER A 160 -0.52 -15.73 -10.70
N VAL A 161 -1.53 -14.86 -10.55
CA VAL A 161 -2.90 -15.25 -10.27
C VAL A 161 -3.82 -14.64 -11.32
N GLY A 162 -4.83 -15.36 -11.72
CA GLY A 162 -5.88 -14.87 -12.60
C GLY A 162 -7.24 -15.37 -12.16
N TYR A 163 -8.27 -14.95 -12.87
CA TYR A 163 -9.63 -15.39 -12.62
C TYR A 163 -10.03 -16.51 -13.57
N ALA A 164 -10.98 -17.34 -13.16
CA ALA A 164 -11.54 -18.36 -14.01
C ALA A 164 -12.24 -17.76 -15.23
N GLU A 165 -12.87 -16.60 -15.05
CA GLU A 165 -13.47 -15.78 -16.12
C GLU A 165 -12.36 -15.07 -16.91
N GLU A 166 -12.07 -15.55 -18.11
CA GLU A 166 -10.99 -15.05 -18.97
C GLU A 166 -11.05 -13.55 -19.25
N LYS A 167 -12.25 -12.98 -19.30
CA LYS A 167 -12.48 -11.55 -19.55
C LYS A 167 -11.76 -10.64 -18.51
N TYR A 168 -11.59 -11.13 -17.29
CA TYR A 168 -10.99 -10.38 -16.19
C TYR A 168 -9.58 -10.89 -15.82
N SER A 169 -9.08 -11.87 -16.55
CA SER A 169 -7.78 -12.49 -16.24
C SER A 169 -6.67 -11.87 -17.05
N GLU A 170 -5.68 -11.34 -16.38
CA GLU A 170 -4.42 -10.83 -16.97
C GLU A 170 -3.38 -11.94 -17.17
N LEU A 171 -3.71 -13.15 -16.75
CA LEU A 171 -2.78 -14.28 -16.73
C LEU A 171 -2.11 -14.58 -18.10
N PRO A 172 -2.82 -14.51 -19.25
CA PRO A 172 -2.19 -14.74 -20.54
C PRO A 172 -1.02 -13.81 -20.82
N TYR A 173 -1.14 -12.53 -20.50
CA TYR A 173 -0.07 -11.53 -20.70
C TYR A 173 1.12 -11.77 -19.78
N ALA A 174 0.87 -12.07 -18.50
CA ALA A 174 1.94 -12.41 -17.56
C ALA A 174 2.72 -13.66 -18.00
N GLN A 175 2.03 -14.67 -18.52
CA GLN A 175 2.65 -15.89 -19.02
C GLN A 175 3.45 -15.67 -20.31
N GLU A 176 2.95 -14.83 -21.21
CA GLU A 176 3.65 -14.45 -22.44
C GLU A 176 4.97 -13.75 -22.11
N PHE A 177 4.92 -12.72 -21.26
CA PHE A 177 6.11 -12.02 -20.80
C PHE A 177 7.11 -12.95 -20.11
N SER A 178 6.63 -13.79 -19.20
CA SER A 178 7.48 -14.77 -18.49
C SER A 178 8.20 -15.71 -19.45
N LYS A 179 7.51 -16.16 -20.51
CA LYS A 179 8.09 -17.00 -21.56
C LYS A 179 9.14 -16.25 -22.37
N GLU A 180 8.89 -14.98 -22.69
CA GLU A 180 9.81 -14.13 -23.46
C GLU A 180 11.15 -13.97 -22.74
N ILE A 181 11.11 -13.71 -21.42
CA ILE A 181 12.32 -13.54 -20.60
C ILE A 181 12.92 -14.86 -20.08
N GLY A 182 12.31 -16.01 -20.40
CA GLY A 182 12.81 -17.32 -20.01
C GLY A 182 12.64 -17.68 -18.52
N VAL A 183 11.73 -17.02 -17.81
CA VAL A 183 11.46 -17.25 -16.38
C VAL A 183 10.30 -18.24 -16.23
N PRO A 184 10.43 -19.31 -15.41
CA PRO A 184 9.31 -20.21 -15.13
C PRO A 184 8.15 -19.49 -14.45
N SER A 185 6.96 -19.56 -15.05
CA SER A 185 5.73 -18.98 -14.50
C SER A 185 4.86 -20.05 -13.85
N ILE A 186 4.53 -19.83 -12.58
CA ILE A 186 3.67 -20.69 -11.78
C ILE A 186 2.37 -19.93 -11.54
N ALA A 187 1.34 -20.34 -12.25
CA ALA A 187 0.07 -19.65 -12.28
C ALA A 187 -1.02 -20.37 -11.46
N ASN A 188 -1.94 -19.58 -10.90
CA ASN A 188 -3.14 -20.06 -10.24
C ASN A 188 -4.36 -19.33 -10.79
N LYS A 189 -5.52 -19.99 -10.82
CA LYS A 189 -6.81 -19.37 -11.16
C LYS A 189 -7.73 -19.45 -9.96
N VAL A 190 -8.45 -18.37 -9.74
CA VAL A 190 -9.44 -18.22 -8.65
C VAL A 190 -10.83 -18.05 -9.27
N ASP A 191 -11.80 -18.83 -8.84
CA ASP A 191 -13.18 -18.67 -9.20
C ASP A 191 -13.97 -17.82 -8.17
N ALA A 192 -15.21 -17.50 -8.49
CA ALA A 192 -16.04 -16.67 -7.65
C ALA A 192 -16.35 -17.31 -6.28
N GLU A 193 -16.53 -18.62 -6.22
CA GLU A 193 -16.78 -19.33 -4.96
C GLU A 193 -15.58 -19.23 -4.03
N GLN A 194 -14.41 -19.57 -4.53
CA GLN A 194 -13.15 -19.44 -3.81
C GLN A 194 -12.91 -17.99 -3.33
N PHE A 195 -13.23 -17.02 -4.19
CA PHE A 195 -13.08 -15.60 -3.86
C PHE A 195 -13.88 -15.22 -2.61
N PHE A 196 -15.16 -15.56 -2.56
CA PHE A 196 -16.03 -15.22 -1.43
C PHE A 196 -15.73 -16.05 -0.17
N GLU A 197 -15.41 -17.32 -0.33
CA GLU A 197 -15.06 -18.19 0.82
C GLU A 197 -13.77 -17.75 1.51
N ALA A 198 -12.76 -17.31 0.74
CA ALA A 198 -11.48 -16.88 1.29
C ALA A 198 -11.59 -15.60 2.13
N ASN A 199 -12.58 -14.74 1.87
CA ASN A 199 -12.67 -13.41 2.48
C ASN A 199 -12.66 -13.47 4.03
N ARG A 200 -13.42 -14.39 4.62
CA ARG A 200 -13.44 -14.54 6.08
C ARG A 200 -12.05 -14.85 6.68
N LEU A 201 -11.30 -15.70 6.00
CA LEU A 201 -9.95 -16.08 6.43
C LEU A 201 -8.95 -14.93 6.23
N ILE A 202 -9.10 -14.20 5.12
CA ILE A 202 -8.27 -13.04 4.82
C ILE A 202 -8.46 -11.96 5.89
N GLN A 203 -9.70 -11.64 6.27
CA GLN A 203 -9.98 -10.69 7.35
C GLN A 203 -9.33 -11.11 8.69
N TRP A 204 -9.29 -12.41 8.97
CA TRP A 204 -8.56 -12.91 10.14
C TRP A 204 -7.04 -12.67 10.06
N TYR A 205 -6.44 -12.84 8.87
CA TYR A 205 -5.01 -12.57 8.69
C TYR A 205 -4.65 -11.09 8.77
N LEU A 206 -5.53 -10.22 8.32
CA LEU A 206 -5.31 -8.77 8.29
C LEU A 206 -5.52 -8.07 9.64
N ASP A 207 -6.16 -8.73 10.60
CA ASP A 207 -6.54 -8.20 11.92
C ASP A 207 -7.59 -7.07 11.89
N GLU A 208 -7.58 -6.22 10.90
CA GLU A 208 -8.54 -5.13 10.68
C GLU A 208 -9.37 -5.40 9.44
N PRO A 209 -10.63 -4.94 9.37
CA PRO A 209 -11.42 -5.08 8.16
C PRO A 209 -10.75 -4.39 6.98
N MET A 210 -10.60 -5.10 5.87
CA MET A 210 -10.01 -4.59 4.63
C MET A 210 -11.04 -4.75 3.52
N PRO A 211 -11.56 -3.65 2.99
CA PRO A 211 -12.58 -3.69 1.94
C PRO A 211 -12.01 -3.87 0.54
N ASN A 212 -10.70 -3.74 0.37
CA ASN A 212 -10.05 -3.84 -0.93
C ASN A 212 -10.12 -5.27 -1.49
N PRO A 213 -10.84 -5.49 -2.61
CA PRO A 213 -10.99 -6.82 -3.21
C PRO A 213 -9.67 -7.40 -3.76
N ALA A 214 -8.63 -6.59 -3.93
CA ALA A 214 -7.30 -7.02 -4.41
C ALA A 214 -6.58 -7.95 -3.41
N GLU A 215 -6.97 -7.92 -2.13
CA GLU A 215 -6.41 -8.80 -1.10
C GLU A 215 -6.71 -10.29 -1.37
N VAL A 216 -7.84 -10.59 -2.01
CA VAL A 216 -8.22 -11.97 -2.29
C VAL A 216 -7.28 -12.63 -3.31
N PRO A 217 -7.05 -12.08 -4.51
CA PRO A 217 -6.07 -12.64 -5.42
C PRO A 217 -4.67 -12.65 -4.83
N LEU A 218 -4.27 -11.65 -4.04
CA LEU A 218 -2.99 -11.62 -3.35
C LEU A 218 -2.84 -12.80 -2.36
N TYR A 219 -3.89 -13.12 -1.62
CA TYR A 219 -3.91 -14.29 -0.72
C TYR A 219 -3.62 -15.59 -1.49
N PHE A 220 -4.32 -15.84 -2.60
CA PHE A 220 -4.11 -17.05 -3.40
C PHE A 220 -2.74 -17.08 -4.08
N LEU A 221 -2.25 -15.92 -4.51
CA LEU A 221 -0.92 -15.74 -5.07
C LEU A 221 0.15 -16.13 -4.02
N ALA A 222 0.05 -15.58 -2.81
CA ALA A 222 0.96 -15.90 -1.71
C ALA A 222 0.83 -17.37 -1.27
N GLN A 223 -0.40 -17.91 -1.20
CA GLN A 223 -0.65 -19.33 -0.88
C GLN A 223 0.03 -20.27 -1.89
N ASN A 224 0.04 -19.88 -3.16
CA ASN A 224 0.73 -20.65 -4.19
C ASN A 224 2.25 -20.51 -4.08
N ALA A 225 2.76 -19.30 -3.99
CA ALA A 225 4.19 -19.02 -3.94
C ALA A 225 4.90 -19.67 -2.74
N ARG A 226 4.26 -19.70 -1.55
CA ARG A 226 4.83 -20.29 -0.32
C ARG A 226 5.17 -21.79 -0.41
N LYS A 227 4.66 -22.48 -1.42
CA LYS A 227 4.99 -23.90 -1.68
C LYS A 227 6.39 -24.07 -2.26
N TYR A 228 6.93 -22.99 -2.84
CA TYR A 228 8.19 -23.00 -3.60
C TYR A 228 9.25 -22.11 -2.99
N VAL A 229 8.87 -20.93 -2.49
CA VAL A 229 9.79 -19.91 -1.96
C VAL A 229 9.31 -19.37 -0.62
N LYS A 230 10.22 -18.73 0.12
CA LYS A 230 9.91 -18.05 1.40
C LYS A 230 9.84 -16.53 1.27
N VAL A 231 10.46 -15.99 0.24
CA VAL A 231 10.51 -14.55 -0.04
C VAL A 231 10.08 -14.32 -1.47
N VAL A 232 9.30 -13.28 -1.68
CA VAL A 232 8.92 -12.80 -3.02
C VAL A 232 9.15 -11.29 -3.11
N LEU A 233 9.55 -10.84 -4.29
CA LEU A 233 9.58 -9.43 -4.66
C LEU A 233 8.33 -9.10 -5.46
N SER A 234 7.83 -7.87 -5.31
CA SER A 234 6.67 -7.35 -6.04
C SER A 234 6.95 -5.94 -6.56
N GLY A 235 6.10 -5.46 -7.46
CA GLY A 235 6.12 -4.08 -7.96
C GLY A 235 5.35 -3.08 -7.09
N GLU A 236 4.89 -3.47 -5.91
CA GLU A 236 4.12 -2.62 -5.01
C GLU A 236 4.87 -1.34 -4.62
N GLY A 237 4.17 -0.21 -4.63
CA GLY A 237 4.72 1.11 -4.32
C GLY A 237 5.26 1.87 -5.53
N ALA A 238 5.35 1.27 -6.71
CA ALA A 238 5.82 1.94 -7.92
C ALA A 238 4.86 3.02 -8.39
N ASP A 239 3.56 2.78 -8.37
CA ASP A 239 2.55 3.78 -8.73
C ASP A 239 2.62 5.02 -7.84
N GLU A 240 2.90 4.86 -6.55
CA GLU A 240 3.07 5.97 -5.60
C GLU A 240 4.36 6.75 -5.86
N LEU A 241 5.44 6.08 -6.23
CA LEU A 241 6.74 6.72 -6.47
C LEU A 241 6.80 7.40 -7.85
N PHE A 242 6.21 6.79 -8.87
CA PHE A 242 6.29 7.25 -10.27
C PHE A 242 5.00 7.89 -10.79
N GLY A 243 3.99 8.06 -9.93
CA GLY A 243 2.74 8.71 -10.31
C GLY A 243 1.90 7.89 -11.29
N GLY A 244 1.89 6.56 -11.15
CA GLY A 244 1.24 5.64 -12.09
C GLY A 244 -0.29 5.68 -12.07
N TYR A 245 -0.91 6.11 -10.97
CA TYR A 245 -2.38 6.16 -10.89
C TYR A 245 -2.99 7.27 -11.76
N PRO A 246 -4.08 6.99 -12.50
CA PRO A 246 -4.77 7.99 -13.31
C PRO A 246 -5.22 9.24 -12.53
N MET A 247 -5.44 9.12 -11.21
CA MET A 247 -5.81 10.24 -10.37
C MET A 247 -4.75 11.34 -10.30
N TYR A 248 -3.47 11.01 -10.45
CA TYR A 248 -2.39 11.99 -10.48
C TYR A 248 -2.46 12.86 -11.74
N CYS A 249 -2.78 12.28 -12.90
CA CYS A 249 -3.03 13.03 -14.14
C CYS A 249 -4.21 14.01 -13.98
N GLN A 250 -5.26 13.59 -13.28
CA GLN A 250 -6.40 14.47 -12.99
C GLN A 250 -5.97 15.66 -12.10
N ALA A 251 -5.09 15.45 -11.14
CA ALA A 251 -4.57 16.52 -10.29
C ALA A 251 -3.87 17.60 -11.13
N VAL A 252 -3.05 17.23 -12.11
CA VAL A 252 -2.38 18.16 -13.02
C VAL A 252 -3.41 18.99 -13.82
N HIS A 253 -4.45 18.36 -14.37
CA HIS A 253 -5.52 19.09 -15.07
C HIS A 253 -6.25 20.10 -14.16
N PHE A 254 -6.46 19.76 -12.89
CA PHE A 254 -7.05 20.71 -11.93
C PHE A 254 -6.10 21.84 -11.57
N MET A 255 -4.79 21.56 -11.43
CA MET A 255 -3.79 22.63 -11.24
C MET A 255 -3.79 23.61 -12.39
N ASP A 256 -3.82 23.15 -13.64
CA ASP A 256 -3.93 23.98 -14.82
C ASP A 256 -5.20 24.85 -14.83
N TYR A 257 -6.32 24.27 -14.42
CA TYR A 257 -7.57 24.98 -14.28
C TYR A 257 -7.51 26.05 -13.19
N GLU A 258 -6.87 25.76 -12.07
CA GLU A 258 -6.66 26.68 -10.96
C GLU A 258 -5.76 27.85 -11.33
N HIS A 259 -4.72 27.62 -12.10
CA HIS A 259 -3.85 28.68 -12.59
C HIS A 259 -4.54 29.61 -13.61
N LYS A 260 -5.42 29.06 -14.44
CA LYS A 260 -6.09 29.81 -15.51
C LYS A 260 -7.38 30.51 -15.08
N VAL A 261 -8.08 29.98 -14.05
CA VAL A 261 -9.40 30.47 -13.63
C VAL A 261 -9.40 30.87 -12.16
N PRO A 262 -9.68 32.13 -11.84
CA PRO A 262 -9.76 32.63 -10.45
C PRO A 262 -10.70 31.80 -9.58
N LYS A 263 -10.34 31.62 -8.31
CA LYS A 263 -11.09 30.79 -7.34
C LYS A 263 -12.58 31.15 -7.24
N ALA A 264 -12.90 32.48 -7.27
CA ALA A 264 -14.29 32.94 -7.19
C ALA A 264 -15.13 32.44 -8.40
N LEU A 265 -14.55 32.50 -9.60
CA LEU A 265 -15.21 31.99 -10.81
C LEU A 265 -15.35 30.48 -10.81
N ARG A 266 -14.34 29.75 -10.34
CA ARG A 266 -14.42 28.28 -10.18
C ARG A 266 -15.53 27.89 -9.22
N LYS A 267 -15.63 28.57 -8.05
CA LYS A 267 -16.70 28.33 -7.07
C LYS A 267 -18.10 28.63 -7.64
N ALA A 268 -18.25 29.74 -8.37
CA ALA A 268 -19.53 30.10 -9.02
C ALA A 268 -19.91 29.04 -10.09
N ALA A 269 -18.95 28.64 -10.94
CA ALA A 269 -19.20 27.64 -11.97
C ALA A 269 -19.58 26.27 -11.35
N GLY A 270 -18.91 25.83 -10.29
CA GLY A 270 -19.23 24.61 -9.57
C GLY A 270 -20.62 24.65 -8.92
N ALA A 271 -20.95 25.76 -8.27
CA ALA A 271 -22.28 25.95 -7.64
C ALA A 271 -23.44 25.94 -8.66
N VAL A 272 -23.22 26.47 -9.86
CA VAL A 272 -24.19 26.39 -10.95
C VAL A 272 -24.25 24.98 -11.50
N ALA A 273 -23.10 24.39 -11.80
CA ALA A 273 -23.02 23.04 -12.37
C ALA A 273 -23.67 21.98 -11.46
N SER A 274 -23.53 22.10 -10.14
CA SER A 274 -24.10 21.15 -9.17
C SER A 274 -25.64 21.09 -9.25
N LYS A 275 -26.29 22.18 -9.63
CA LYS A 275 -27.76 22.29 -9.72
C LYS A 275 -28.33 21.86 -11.08
N LEU A 276 -27.50 21.67 -12.09
CA LEU A 276 -27.91 21.30 -13.42
C LEU A 276 -28.02 19.76 -13.57
N PRO A 277 -28.84 19.25 -14.52
CA PRO A 277 -28.78 17.85 -14.93
C PRO A 277 -27.36 17.43 -15.35
N ASP A 278 -27.14 16.12 -15.49
CA ASP A 278 -25.84 15.62 -15.91
C ASP A 278 -25.50 16.04 -17.33
N PHE A 279 -24.28 16.57 -17.51
CA PHE A 279 -23.68 16.92 -18.80
C PHE A 279 -22.18 16.63 -18.78
N LYS A 280 -21.60 16.50 -19.98
CA LYS A 280 -20.15 16.25 -20.13
C LYS A 280 -19.35 17.41 -19.53
N GLY A 281 -18.54 17.11 -18.50
CA GLY A 281 -17.73 18.10 -17.79
C GLY A 281 -18.33 18.62 -16.48
N LYS A 282 -19.57 18.27 -16.10
CA LYS A 282 -20.18 18.66 -14.82
C LYS A 282 -19.30 18.32 -13.64
N HIS A 283 -18.83 17.06 -13.57
CA HIS A 283 -17.95 16.61 -12.50
C HIS A 283 -16.65 17.41 -12.41
N PHE A 284 -16.07 17.79 -13.55
CA PHE A 284 -14.87 18.63 -13.58
C PHE A 284 -15.12 20.01 -12.98
N LEU A 285 -16.24 20.68 -13.33
CA LEU A 285 -16.59 21.99 -12.80
C LEU A 285 -16.89 21.94 -11.29
N VAL A 286 -17.63 20.93 -10.84
CA VAL A 286 -17.97 20.75 -9.43
C VAL A 286 -16.70 20.50 -8.62
N ARG A 287 -15.87 19.53 -9.03
CA ARG A 287 -14.61 19.19 -8.35
C ARG A 287 -13.57 20.31 -8.46
N GLY A 288 -13.56 21.07 -9.54
CA GLY A 288 -12.68 22.22 -9.74
C GLY A 288 -12.98 23.42 -8.83
N ALA A 289 -14.17 23.44 -8.20
CA ALA A 289 -14.53 24.43 -7.18
C ALA A 289 -14.02 24.08 -5.78
N GLU A 290 -13.63 22.83 -5.56
CA GLU A 290 -13.11 22.32 -4.28
C GLU A 290 -11.62 22.66 -4.11
N GLU A 291 -11.16 22.68 -2.85
CA GLU A 291 -9.73 22.77 -2.56
C GLU A 291 -9.03 21.42 -2.93
N PRO A 292 -7.71 21.42 -3.22
CA PRO A 292 -6.99 20.21 -3.62
C PRO A 292 -7.14 19.04 -2.63
N TRP A 293 -7.07 19.32 -1.33
CA TRP A 293 -7.23 18.31 -0.30
C TRP A 293 -8.65 17.72 -0.25
N GLN A 294 -9.69 18.53 -0.52
CA GLN A 294 -11.07 18.05 -0.58
C GLN A 294 -11.29 17.12 -1.76
N ARG A 295 -10.70 17.42 -2.93
CA ARG A 295 -10.74 16.54 -4.09
C ARG A 295 -10.06 15.21 -3.83
N TYR A 296 -8.90 15.25 -3.15
CA TYR A 296 -8.17 14.03 -2.78
C TYR A 296 -8.98 13.17 -1.82
N MET A 297 -9.49 13.75 -0.75
CA MET A 297 -10.31 13.02 0.22
C MET A 297 -11.57 12.45 -0.41
N ARG A 298 -12.28 13.24 -1.24
CA ARG A 298 -13.49 12.77 -1.93
C ARG A 298 -13.24 11.59 -2.88
N ALA A 299 -12.05 11.49 -3.46
CA ALA A 299 -11.72 10.36 -4.32
C ALA A 299 -11.64 9.03 -3.56
N ASN A 300 -11.42 9.11 -2.24
CA ASN A 300 -11.31 7.97 -1.35
C ASN A 300 -12.55 7.76 -0.45
N TYR A 301 -13.54 8.65 -0.51
CA TYR A 301 -14.77 8.49 0.29
C TYR A 301 -15.70 7.43 -0.28
N VAL A 302 -16.05 6.45 0.54
CA VAL A 302 -17.10 5.47 0.28
C VAL A 302 -18.45 6.02 0.72
N PHE A 303 -18.51 6.61 1.90
CA PHE A 303 -19.68 7.31 2.41
C PHE A 303 -19.40 8.80 2.47
N LEU A 304 -20.21 9.58 1.75
CA LEU A 304 -20.19 11.03 1.88
C LEU A 304 -20.87 11.39 3.19
N ASP A 305 -20.23 12.25 3.98
CA ASP A 305 -20.88 12.86 5.13
C ASP A 305 -22.17 13.55 4.66
N PRO A 306 -23.33 13.23 5.19
CA PRO A 306 -24.54 13.98 4.95
C PRO A 306 -24.44 15.30 5.72
N ALA A 307 -23.75 16.29 5.13
CA ALA A 307 -23.70 17.64 5.66
C ALA A 307 -25.06 18.34 5.60
#